data_f9fa28c5add4b60846da81a42c2f31f1
#
_entry.id   f9fa28c5add4b60846da81a42c2f31f1
#
_cell.length_a   1.000
_cell.length_b   1.000
_cell.length_c   1.000
_cell.angle_alpha   90.00
_cell.angle_beta   90.00
_cell.angle_gamma   90.00
#
_symmetry.space_group_name_H-M   'P 1'
#
loop_
_entity.id
_entity.type
_entity.pdbx_description
1 polymer ?
#
loop_
_entity_poly.entity_id
_entity_poly.type
_entity_poly.pdbx_seq_one_letter_code
_entity_poly.pdbx_strand_id
1 'polypeptide(L)'
;TLGEEGYIKAFHEKLDEVFASGQDLDLHVEISEVKKQGDGSKVSGKRVIDQKQEGLYAVSYHPFGGCPKPEKLGEIYDVIKDMDEVEARISPDETMYIINLTGDEAKKVLNATDDGAETLFETSVSCIGATICQVGLRDSQGLLHKVIEAEREAGLKDGSLPKIHISGCMSSCGTHQIGEIGFHGSMKVIDKVAYSAFVLHINGSDLQGKEKMGEEVGIILEEDIPQFLVKLGPAVESEELDFSQWNLKHPEGIKEIAKEYIK
;
A
#
# COMPACT_ATOMS: atom_id res chain seq x y z
N THR A 1 29.38 0.16 10.90
CA THR A 1 28.09 0.63 11.47
C THR A 1 28.30 0.97 12.93
N LEU A 2 27.66 2.03 13.42
CA LEU A 2 27.90 2.57 14.77
C LEU A 2 27.26 1.71 15.89
N GLY A 3 26.37 0.79 15.55
CA GLY A 3 25.48 0.13 16.51
C GLY A 3 24.47 1.11 17.12
N GLU A 4 23.56 0.62 17.96
CA GLU A 4 22.48 1.43 18.54
C GLU A 4 23.02 2.56 19.43
N GLU A 5 23.91 2.23 20.39
CA GLU A 5 24.49 3.22 21.31
C GLU A 5 25.29 4.28 20.55
N GLY A 6 26.08 3.87 19.55
CA GLY A 6 26.87 4.80 18.74
C GLY A 6 25.98 5.72 17.89
N TYR A 7 24.85 5.22 17.37
CA TYR A 7 23.88 6.02 16.65
C TYR A 7 23.23 7.07 17.56
N ILE A 8 22.74 6.66 18.73
CA ILE A 8 22.11 7.54 19.72
C ILE A 8 23.09 8.66 20.13
N LYS A 9 24.34 8.31 20.40
CA LYS A 9 25.36 9.30 20.72
C LYS A 9 25.58 10.30 19.59
N ALA A 10 25.78 9.82 18.37
CA ALA A 10 26.00 10.69 17.20
C ALA A 10 24.78 11.59 16.91
N PHE A 11 23.56 11.08 17.14
CA PHE A 11 22.33 11.86 17.02
C PHE A 11 22.30 13.02 18.03
N HIS A 12 22.59 12.75 19.31
CA HIS A 12 22.60 13.78 20.34
C HIS A 12 23.70 14.82 20.11
N GLU A 13 24.89 14.41 19.72
CA GLU A 13 26.00 15.33 19.38
C GLU A 13 25.56 16.29 18.24
N LYS A 14 24.86 15.74 17.22
CA LYS A 14 24.37 16.55 16.10
C LYS A 14 23.22 17.47 16.50
N LEU A 15 22.33 17.00 17.36
CA LEU A 15 21.22 17.79 17.89
C LEU A 15 21.75 18.98 18.71
N ASP A 16 22.77 18.76 19.57
CA ASP A 16 23.41 19.82 20.35
C ASP A 16 24.08 20.87 19.45
N GLU A 17 24.75 20.44 18.36
CA GLU A 17 25.29 21.37 17.35
C GLU A 17 24.20 22.27 16.73
N VAL A 18 23.06 21.67 16.38
CA VAL A 18 21.94 22.40 15.78
C VAL A 18 21.36 23.40 16.77
N PHE A 19 21.15 23.02 18.03
CA PHE A 19 20.71 23.95 19.08
C PHE A 19 21.73 25.08 19.32
N ALA A 20 23.03 24.75 19.34
CA ALA A 20 24.08 25.76 19.50
C ALA A 20 24.18 26.73 18.30
N SER A 21 23.72 26.34 17.12
CA SER A 21 23.72 27.20 15.93
C SER A 21 22.76 28.37 16.01
N GLY A 22 21.81 28.36 16.96
CA GLY A 22 20.76 29.36 17.09
C GLY A 22 19.69 29.28 16.00
N GLN A 23 19.64 28.16 15.24
CA GLN A 23 18.59 27.93 14.27
C GLN A 23 17.23 27.84 14.98
N ASP A 24 16.24 28.54 14.47
CA ASP A 24 14.86 28.40 14.92
C ASP A 24 14.34 27.01 14.55
N LEU A 25 14.04 26.22 15.57
CA LEU A 25 13.50 24.88 15.44
C LEU A 25 12.01 24.81 15.79
N ASP A 26 11.38 25.95 16.06
CA ASP A 26 9.95 26.01 16.34
C ASP A 26 9.16 25.87 15.03
N LEU A 27 8.51 24.73 14.88
CA LEU A 27 7.66 24.42 13.75
C LEU A 27 6.25 24.93 14.03
N HIS A 28 6.04 26.23 13.76
CA HIS A 28 4.70 26.79 13.79
C HIS A 28 3.87 26.27 12.61
N VAL A 29 2.86 25.48 12.92
CA VAL A 29 1.84 25.06 11.97
C VAL A 29 0.56 25.83 12.27
N GLU A 30 0.15 26.72 11.36
CA GLU A 30 -1.17 27.34 11.43
C GLU A 30 -2.23 26.27 11.12
N ILE A 31 -3.06 25.95 12.12
CA ILE A 31 -4.17 25.01 11.96
C ILE A 31 -5.42 25.83 11.66
N SER A 32 -5.99 25.70 10.48
CA SER A 32 -7.32 26.19 10.16
C SER A 32 -8.37 25.17 10.59
N GLU A 33 -9.33 25.61 11.39
CA GLU A 33 -10.47 24.77 11.74
C GLU A 33 -11.45 24.66 10.57
N VAL A 34 -11.92 23.45 10.28
CA VAL A 34 -12.99 23.19 9.32
C VAL A 34 -14.30 23.74 9.88
N LYS A 35 -14.90 24.70 9.17
CA LYS A 35 -16.15 25.36 9.55
C LYS A 35 -17.38 24.73 8.90
N LYS A 36 -17.18 23.95 7.86
CA LYS A 36 -18.22 23.24 7.13
C LYS A 36 -18.99 22.32 8.08
N GLN A 37 -20.30 22.30 7.93
CA GLN A 37 -21.21 21.44 8.68
C GLN A 37 -21.81 20.38 7.76
N GLY A 38 -22.11 19.22 8.30
CA GLY A 38 -22.89 18.22 7.60
C GLY A 38 -24.30 18.74 7.25
N ASP A 39 -24.82 18.37 6.12
CA ASP A 39 -26.14 18.75 5.60
C ASP A 39 -27.25 17.76 5.95
N GLY A 40 -26.94 16.74 6.76
CA GLY A 40 -27.85 15.67 7.16
C GLY A 40 -27.92 14.52 6.14
N SER A 41 -27.31 14.66 4.94
CA SER A 41 -27.18 13.55 3.99
C SER A 41 -26.24 12.46 4.55
N LYS A 42 -26.53 11.19 4.23
CA LYS A 42 -25.75 10.04 4.69
C LYS A 42 -25.22 9.26 3.52
N VAL A 43 -24.03 8.71 3.70
CA VAL A 43 -23.36 7.81 2.77
C VAL A 43 -22.64 6.73 3.58
N SER A 44 -22.50 5.55 3.01
CA SER A 44 -21.71 4.45 3.57
C SER A 44 -21.10 3.63 2.43
N GLY A 45 -20.01 2.98 2.70
CA GLY A 45 -19.32 2.12 1.72
C GLY A 45 -17.90 1.81 2.19
N LYS A 46 -17.23 0.87 1.53
CA LYS A 46 -15.87 0.44 1.89
C LYS A 46 -14.85 1.58 1.85
N ARG A 47 -15.03 2.52 0.92
CA ARG A 47 -14.16 3.66 0.70
C ARG A 47 -14.60 4.94 1.42
N VAL A 48 -15.65 4.86 2.26
CA VAL A 48 -16.18 5.98 3.03
C VAL A 48 -15.71 5.91 4.47
N ILE A 49 -15.18 7.02 4.96
CA ILE A 49 -14.67 7.15 6.33
C ILE A 49 -15.44 8.29 7.02
N ASP A 50 -16.07 7.99 8.15
CA ASP A 50 -16.67 9.01 8.99
C ASP A 50 -15.58 9.90 9.59
N GLN A 51 -15.70 11.21 9.46
CA GLN A 51 -14.77 12.16 10.09
C GLN A 51 -15.17 12.47 11.54
N LYS A 52 -14.26 13.11 12.27
CA LYS A 52 -14.54 13.60 13.62
C LYS A 52 -15.61 14.71 13.62
N GLN A 53 -15.68 15.48 12.55
CA GLN A 53 -16.73 16.49 12.33
C GLN A 53 -18.04 15.77 11.98
N GLU A 54 -19.07 16.01 12.74
CA GLU A 54 -20.36 15.35 12.59
C GLU A 54 -20.97 15.61 11.20
N GLY A 55 -21.36 14.54 10.53
CA GLY A 55 -21.98 14.59 9.19
C GLY A 55 -21.02 14.91 8.04
N LEU A 56 -19.71 14.93 8.30
CA LEU A 56 -18.69 14.99 7.26
C LEU A 56 -17.99 13.64 7.07
N TYR A 57 -17.62 13.40 5.83
CA TYR A 57 -17.01 12.14 5.37
C TYR A 57 -15.72 12.40 4.62
N ALA A 58 -14.87 11.39 4.61
CA ALA A 58 -13.78 11.29 3.64
C ALA A 58 -14.02 10.11 2.70
N VAL A 59 -13.59 10.25 1.45
CA VAL A 59 -13.59 9.16 0.47
C VAL A 59 -12.15 8.83 0.13
N SER A 60 -11.77 7.55 0.25
CA SER A 60 -10.48 7.06 -0.21
C SER A 60 -10.53 6.72 -1.69
N TYR A 61 -9.50 7.13 -2.41
CA TYR A 61 -9.24 6.76 -3.79
C TYR A 61 -7.82 6.22 -3.91
N HIS A 62 -7.70 4.93 -4.18
CA HIS A 62 -6.44 4.27 -4.43
C HIS A 62 -6.43 3.78 -5.88
N PRO A 63 -5.80 4.53 -6.80
CA PRO A 63 -5.62 4.05 -8.18
C PRO A 63 -4.63 2.88 -8.18
N PHE A 64 -4.83 1.90 -9.05
CA PHE A 64 -3.94 0.74 -9.10
C PHE A 64 -2.48 1.15 -9.32
N GLY A 65 -1.61 0.67 -8.41
CA GLY A 65 -0.19 0.99 -8.40
C GLY A 65 0.13 2.48 -8.19
N GLY A 66 -0.77 3.25 -7.58
CA GLY A 66 -0.59 4.68 -7.34
C GLY A 66 -0.55 5.55 -8.61
N CYS A 67 -0.95 5.01 -9.76
CA CYS A 67 -0.80 5.63 -11.07
C CYS A 67 -2.17 6.00 -11.69
N PRO A 68 -2.85 7.07 -11.22
CA PRO A 68 -4.10 7.50 -11.82
C PRO A 68 -3.88 8.01 -13.25
N LYS A 69 -4.85 7.78 -14.13
CA LYS A 69 -4.83 8.42 -15.46
C LYS A 69 -4.94 9.94 -15.29
N PRO A 70 -4.20 10.75 -16.07
CA PRO A 70 -4.27 12.20 -15.98
C PRO A 70 -5.69 12.76 -16.12
N GLU A 71 -6.51 12.17 -17.00
CA GLU A 71 -7.90 12.55 -17.23
C GLU A 71 -8.75 12.35 -15.98
N LYS A 72 -8.50 11.28 -15.21
CA LYS A 72 -9.20 10.99 -13.95
C LYS A 72 -8.95 12.06 -12.89
N LEU A 73 -7.72 12.58 -12.80
CA LEU A 73 -7.42 13.71 -11.91
C LEU A 73 -8.21 14.96 -12.31
N GLY A 74 -8.38 15.19 -13.62
CA GLY A 74 -9.23 16.27 -14.14
C GLY A 74 -10.70 16.09 -13.76
N GLU A 75 -11.25 14.86 -13.91
CA GLU A 75 -12.62 14.53 -13.52
C GLU A 75 -12.86 14.75 -12.02
N ILE A 76 -11.94 14.29 -11.17
CA ILE A 76 -12.00 14.49 -9.72
C ILE A 76 -11.98 15.99 -9.41
N TYR A 77 -11.05 16.76 -10.01
CA TYR A 77 -10.97 18.20 -9.82
C TYR A 77 -12.27 18.90 -10.20
N ASP A 78 -12.86 18.57 -11.36
CA ASP A 78 -14.11 19.16 -11.82
C ASP A 78 -15.28 18.89 -10.87
N VAL A 79 -15.29 17.77 -10.19
CA VAL A 79 -16.30 17.42 -9.18
C VAL A 79 -16.12 18.20 -7.90
N ILE A 80 -14.86 18.40 -7.42
CA ILE A 80 -14.62 18.96 -6.08
C ILE A 80 -14.33 20.46 -6.06
N LYS A 81 -13.95 21.08 -7.19
CA LYS A 81 -13.45 22.49 -7.25
C LYS A 81 -14.41 23.54 -6.67
N ASP A 82 -15.71 23.30 -6.73
CA ASP A 82 -16.75 24.21 -6.25
C ASP A 82 -17.37 23.74 -4.91
N MET A 83 -16.82 22.70 -4.29
CA MET A 83 -17.25 22.23 -2.97
C MET A 83 -16.51 22.99 -1.87
N ASP A 84 -17.26 23.55 -0.92
CA ASP A 84 -16.71 24.37 0.15
C ASP A 84 -15.85 23.54 1.11
N GLU A 85 -14.65 24.05 1.45
CA GLU A 85 -13.65 23.44 2.36
C GLU A 85 -13.26 21.98 2.02
N VAL A 86 -13.56 21.47 0.81
CA VAL A 86 -13.12 20.14 0.37
C VAL A 86 -11.66 20.17 -0.03
N GLU A 87 -10.91 19.20 0.45
CA GLU A 87 -9.48 19.03 0.16
C GLU A 87 -9.17 17.62 -0.33
N ALA A 88 -8.17 17.52 -1.21
CA ALA A 88 -7.54 16.24 -1.57
C ALA A 88 -6.19 16.12 -0.85
N ARG A 89 -5.99 15.02 -0.12
CA ARG A 89 -4.76 14.72 0.63
C ARG A 89 -4.17 13.41 0.14
N ILE A 90 -2.86 13.43 -0.14
CA ILE A 90 -2.11 12.26 -0.59
C ILE A 90 -1.48 11.59 0.64
N SER A 91 -1.61 10.28 0.71
CA SER A 91 -1.01 9.41 1.72
C SER A 91 0.25 8.72 1.18
N PRO A 92 1.21 8.34 2.04
CA PRO A 92 2.41 7.62 1.63
C PRO A 92 2.16 6.24 1.03
N ASP A 93 0.96 5.67 1.22
CA ASP A 93 0.55 4.37 0.70
C ASP A 93 -0.15 4.44 -0.68
N GLU A 94 0.14 5.49 -1.46
CA GLU A 94 -0.40 5.69 -2.83
C GLU A 94 -1.91 5.98 -2.86
N THR A 95 -2.52 6.30 -1.71
CA THR A 95 -3.95 6.63 -1.58
C THR A 95 -4.16 8.13 -1.56
N MET A 96 -5.19 8.62 -2.23
CA MET A 96 -5.72 9.97 -2.10
C MET A 96 -6.98 9.94 -1.24
N TYR A 97 -7.04 10.80 -0.23
CA TYR A 97 -8.24 11.03 0.57
C TYR A 97 -8.86 12.37 0.18
N ILE A 98 -10.13 12.34 -0.23
CA ILE A 98 -10.90 13.56 -0.47
C ILE A 98 -11.76 13.75 0.77
N ILE A 99 -11.52 14.84 1.50
CA ILE A 99 -12.01 15.07 2.85
C ILE A 99 -12.99 16.23 2.93
N ASN A 100 -13.69 16.35 4.03
CA ASN A 100 -14.69 17.40 4.33
C ASN A 100 -15.90 17.34 3.40
N LEU A 101 -16.35 16.15 3.05
CA LEU A 101 -17.48 15.91 2.18
C LEU A 101 -18.77 15.75 2.99
N THR A 102 -19.87 16.37 2.56
CA THR A 102 -21.20 15.96 3.00
C THR A 102 -21.55 14.60 2.37
N GLY A 103 -22.62 13.93 2.83
CA GLY A 103 -22.98 12.63 2.28
C GLY A 103 -23.29 12.65 0.79
N ASP A 104 -23.93 13.72 0.28
CA ASP A 104 -24.22 13.83 -1.15
C ASP A 104 -23.01 14.22 -1.99
N GLU A 105 -22.06 15.00 -1.44
CA GLU A 105 -20.78 15.26 -2.07
C GLU A 105 -19.93 13.99 -2.15
N ALA A 106 -19.89 13.19 -1.08
CA ALA A 106 -19.18 11.92 -1.05
C ALA A 106 -19.69 10.93 -2.10
N LYS A 107 -20.99 10.88 -2.37
CA LYS A 107 -21.56 10.07 -3.45
C LYS A 107 -21.04 10.51 -4.83
N LYS A 108 -20.90 11.82 -5.06
CA LYS A 108 -20.34 12.35 -6.33
C LYS A 108 -18.88 11.97 -6.48
N VAL A 109 -18.11 12.06 -5.39
CA VAL A 109 -16.68 11.68 -5.37
C VAL A 109 -16.52 10.18 -5.58
N LEU A 110 -17.35 9.33 -4.94
CA LEU A 110 -17.35 7.88 -5.17
C LEU A 110 -17.56 7.54 -6.65
N ASN A 111 -18.49 8.22 -7.30
CA ASN A 111 -18.74 8.02 -8.73
C ASN A 111 -17.57 8.49 -9.61
N ALA A 112 -16.91 9.58 -9.26
CA ALA A 112 -15.77 10.11 -10.00
C ALA A 112 -14.49 9.27 -9.80
N THR A 113 -14.46 8.42 -8.78
CA THR A 113 -13.33 7.55 -8.40
C THR A 113 -13.68 6.08 -8.51
N ASP A 114 -14.57 5.71 -9.43
CA ASP A 114 -15.12 4.36 -9.61
C ASP A 114 -14.12 3.33 -10.15
N ASP A 115 -12.97 3.80 -10.65
CA ASP A 115 -11.84 3.00 -11.10
C ASP A 115 -10.81 2.69 -10.00
N GLY A 116 -11.05 3.13 -8.76
CA GLY A 116 -10.19 2.86 -7.62
C GLY A 116 -10.38 1.47 -7.01
N ALA A 117 -9.45 1.09 -6.13
CA ALA A 117 -9.47 -0.16 -5.39
C ALA A 117 -10.73 -0.31 -4.53
N GLU A 118 -11.31 -1.50 -4.53
CA GLU A 118 -12.50 -1.87 -3.74
C GLU A 118 -12.21 -2.95 -2.69
N THR A 119 -11.06 -3.64 -2.79
CA THR A 119 -10.62 -4.65 -1.83
C THR A 119 -9.31 -4.23 -1.17
N LEU A 120 -9.01 -4.83 -0.01
CA LEU A 120 -7.72 -4.61 0.66
C LEU A 120 -6.54 -5.01 -0.24
N PHE A 121 -6.65 -6.14 -0.95
CA PHE A 121 -5.61 -6.60 -1.85
C PHE A 121 -5.36 -5.63 -3.00
N GLU A 122 -6.40 -5.03 -3.55
CA GLU A 122 -6.28 -4.02 -4.63
C GLU A 122 -5.58 -2.73 -4.18
N THR A 123 -5.52 -2.44 -2.86
CA THR A 123 -4.72 -1.32 -2.31
C THR A 123 -3.23 -1.64 -2.18
N SER A 124 -2.77 -2.73 -2.79
CA SER A 124 -1.36 -3.10 -2.80
C SER A 124 -0.49 -2.03 -3.45
N VAL A 125 0.71 -1.85 -2.92
CA VAL A 125 1.64 -0.82 -3.35
C VAL A 125 2.78 -1.38 -4.20
N SER A 126 3.23 -0.61 -5.16
CA SER A 126 4.31 -0.98 -6.05
C SER A 126 5.17 0.22 -6.43
N CYS A 127 6.48 0.07 -6.42
CA CYS A 127 7.33 1.13 -6.95
C CYS A 127 7.15 1.26 -8.47
N ILE A 128 7.69 2.35 -9.04
CA ILE A 128 7.55 2.65 -10.49
C ILE A 128 8.13 1.56 -11.42
N GLY A 129 9.05 0.70 -10.92
CA GLY A 129 9.59 -0.41 -11.65
C GLY A 129 10.55 -0.09 -12.80
N ALA A 130 11.07 -1.15 -13.42
CA ALA A 130 12.12 -1.07 -14.44
C ALA A 130 11.66 -0.43 -15.77
N THR A 131 10.38 -0.22 -15.98
CA THR A 131 9.86 0.47 -17.17
C THR A 131 10.27 1.94 -17.22
N ILE A 132 10.50 2.56 -16.06
CA ILE A 132 10.89 3.97 -15.92
C ILE A 132 12.17 4.10 -15.08
N CYS A 133 12.32 3.33 -14.00
CA CYS A 133 13.46 3.42 -13.10
C CYS A 133 14.73 2.84 -13.74
N GLN A 134 15.78 3.66 -13.85
CA GLN A 134 17.06 3.25 -14.47
C GLN A 134 17.83 2.19 -13.68
N VAL A 135 17.59 2.09 -12.36
CA VAL A 135 18.20 1.07 -11.48
C VAL A 135 17.23 -0.08 -11.17
N GLY A 136 16.00 -0.01 -11.68
CA GLY A 136 14.99 -1.04 -11.52
C GLY A 136 15.41 -2.33 -12.22
N LEU A 137 15.26 -3.48 -11.54
CA LEU A 137 15.59 -4.80 -12.09
C LEU A 137 14.37 -5.46 -12.74
N ARG A 138 13.18 -5.21 -12.21
CA ARG A 138 11.91 -5.82 -12.67
C ARG A 138 10.80 -4.79 -12.79
N ASP A 139 9.82 -5.11 -13.61
CA ASP A 139 8.59 -4.35 -13.78
C ASP A 139 7.62 -4.70 -12.63
N SER A 140 7.73 -3.93 -11.55
CA SER A 140 6.88 -4.11 -10.37
C SER A 140 5.42 -3.71 -10.61
N GLN A 141 5.18 -2.68 -11.43
CA GLN A 141 3.84 -2.26 -11.81
C GLN A 141 3.15 -3.34 -12.66
N GLY A 142 3.86 -3.89 -13.65
CA GLY A 142 3.34 -4.99 -14.46
C GLY A 142 3.01 -6.24 -13.64
N LEU A 143 3.83 -6.57 -12.63
CA LEU A 143 3.52 -7.66 -11.70
C LEU A 143 2.25 -7.36 -10.89
N LEU A 144 2.12 -6.13 -10.34
CA LEU A 144 0.94 -5.75 -9.56
C LEU A 144 -0.34 -5.90 -10.36
N HIS A 145 -0.35 -5.43 -11.61
CA HIS A 145 -1.52 -5.59 -12.49
C HIS A 145 -1.88 -7.07 -12.70
N LYS A 146 -0.89 -7.93 -12.99
CA LYS A 146 -1.11 -9.37 -13.19
C LYS A 146 -1.70 -10.06 -11.96
N VAL A 147 -1.26 -9.71 -10.76
CA VAL A 147 -1.76 -10.34 -9.53
C VAL A 147 -3.16 -9.87 -9.16
N ILE A 148 -3.50 -8.59 -9.42
CA ILE A 148 -4.85 -8.07 -9.22
C ILE A 148 -5.82 -8.69 -10.23
N GLU A 149 -5.43 -8.83 -11.49
CA GLU A 149 -6.23 -9.52 -12.50
C GLU A 149 -6.50 -10.97 -12.09
N ALA A 150 -5.47 -11.69 -11.65
CA ALA A 150 -5.60 -13.08 -11.22
C ALA A 150 -6.50 -13.24 -9.97
N GLU A 151 -6.41 -12.32 -9.01
CA GLU A 151 -7.30 -12.27 -7.84
C GLU A 151 -8.77 -12.08 -8.24
N ARG A 152 -9.03 -11.13 -9.14
CA ARG A 152 -10.37 -10.85 -9.67
C ARG A 152 -10.94 -12.04 -10.45
N GLU A 153 -10.14 -12.65 -11.34
CA GLU A 153 -10.54 -13.82 -12.11
C GLU A 153 -10.84 -15.03 -11.21
N ALA A 154 -10.08 -15.19 -10.13
CA ALA A 154 -10.32 -16.24 -9.14
C ALA A 154 -11.54 -15.95 -8.25
N GLY A 155 -12.05 -14.71 -8.23
CA GLY A 155 -13.21 -14.30 -7.43
C GLY A 155 -12.97 -14.41 -5.93
N LEU A 156 -11.74 -14.10 -5.48
CA LEU A 156 -11.38 -14.18 -4.07
C LEU A 156 -12.15 -13.14 -3.25
N LYS A 157 -12.48 -13.50 -2.01
CA LYS A 157 -13.17 -12.59 -1.09
C LYS A 157 -12.21 -11.53 -0.57
N ASP A 158 -12.73 -10.33 -0.35
CA ASP A 158 -12.00 -9.26 0.33
C ASP A 158 -11.50 -9.74 1.70
N GLY A 159 -10.21 -9.52 1.96
CA GLY A 159 -9.54 -9.97 3.18
C GLY A 159 -8.94 -11.38 3.11
N SER A 160 -9.15 -12.16 2.03
CA SER A 160 -8.48 -13.47 1.85
C SER A 160 -6.99 -13.33 1.48
N LEU A 161 -6.62 -12.20 0.90
CA LEU A 161 -5.23 -11.81 0.69
C LEU A 161 -4.94 -10.47 1.39
N PRO A 162 -3.72 -10.26 1.90
CA PRO A 162 -3.33 -8.99 2.49
C PRO A 162 -2.97 -7.99 1.40
N LYS A 163 -2.84 -6.72 1.76
CA LYS A 163 -2.11 -5.74 0.98
C LYS A 163 -0.68 -6.24 0.76
N ILE A 164 -0.22 -6.30 -0.49
CA ILE A 164 1.16 -6.71 -0.80
C ILE A 164 2.02 -5.50 -1.19
N HIS A 165 3.32 -5.64 -0.99
CA HIS A 165 4.31 -4.61 -1.24
C HIS A 165 5.32 -5.08 -2.28
N ILE A 166 5.41 -4.39 -3.43
CA ILE A 166 6.26 -4.82 -4.54
C ILE A 166 7.32 -3.77 -4.86
N SER A 167 8.58 -4.18 -4.83
CA SER A 167 9.70 -3.36 -5.28
C SER A 167 10.35 -3.97 -6.52
N GLY A 168 10.67 -3.18 -7.53
CA GLY A 168 11.35 -3.65 -8.74
C GLY A 168 12.81 -4.07 -8.52
N CYS A 169 13.39 -3.78 -7.36
CA CYS A 169 14.76 -4.15 -6.96
C CYS A 169 14.91 -4.09 -5.43
N MET A 170 16.12 -4.34 -4.94
CA MET A 170 16.46 -4.32 -3.51
C MET A 170 16.37 -2.94 -2.84
N SER A 171 16.23 -1.83 -3.59
CA SER A 171 16.18 -0.47 -3.02
C SER A 171 14.92 -0.19 -2.19
N SER A 172 13.96 -1.11 -2.15
CA SER A 172 12.80 -1.08 -1.27
C SER A 172 11.87 0.13 -1.42
N CYS A 173 11.81 0.75 -2.59
CA CYS A 173 10.90 1.88 -2.83
C CYS A 173 9.41 1.52 -2.68
N GLY A 174 9.04 0.25 -2.90
CA GLY A 174 7.70 -0.29 -2.60
C GLY A 174 7.58 -0.87 -1.19
N THR A 175 8.57 -0.63 -0.32
CA THR A 175 8.55 -1.05 1.10
C THR A 175 8.29 -2.54 1.33
N HIS A 176 8.77 -3.40 0.42
CA HIS A 176 8.51 -4.85 0.42
C HIS A 176 8.87 -5.55 1.74
N GLN A 177 9.81 -4.98 2.50
CA GLN A 177 10.31 -5.59 3.74
C GLN A 177 9.33 -5.49 4.91
N ILE A 178 8.37 -4.55 4.87
CA ILE A 178 7.39 -4.36 5.94
C ILE A 178 5.97 -4.81 5.55
N GLY A 179 5.77 -5.34 4.35
CA GLY A 179 4.51 -5.96 3.97
C GLY A 179 4.28 -7.29 4.68
N GLU A 180 3.03 -7.64 5.00
CA GLU A 180 2.69 -9.01 5.42
C GLU A 180 3.12 -10.03 4.36
N ILE A 181 3.00 -9.65 3.08
CA ILE A 181 3.62 -10.29 1.93
C ILE A 181 4.32 -9.20 1.12
N GLY A 182 5.59 -9.40 0.81
CA GLY A 182 6.39 -8.48 0.02
C GLY A 182 7.19 -9.20 -1.06
N PHE A 183 7.46 -8.47 -2.16
CA PHE A 183 8.27 -8.98 -3.26
C PHE A 183 9.32 -7.95 -3.66
N HIS A 184 10.57 -8.37 -3.86
CA HIS A 184 11.53 -7.53 -4.55
C HIS A 184 12.13 -8.20 -5.78
N GLY A 185 12.33 -7.39 -6.81
CA GLY A 185 12.83 -7.85 -8.10
C GLY A 185 14.18 -8.55 -8.02
N SER A 186 14.25 -9.73 -8.64
CA SER A 186 15.40 -10.59 -8.70
C SER A 186 15.49 -11.28 -10.05
N MET A 187 16.38 -12.26 -10.17
CA MET A 187 16.48 -13.14 -11.31
C MET A 187 16.89 -14.55 -10.85
N LYS A 188 16.41 -15.57 -11.53
CA LYS A 188 16.81 -16.96 -11.33
C LYS A 188 17.43 -17.53 -12.58
N VAL A 189 18.58 -18.17 -12.44
CA VAL A 189 19.21 -18.89 -13.56
C VAL A 189 18.88 -20.37 -13.44
N ILE A 190 18.22 -20.91 -14.46
CA ILE A 190 17.88 -22.33 -14.58
C ILE A 190 18.45 -22.81 -15.94
N ASP A 191 19.24 -23.85 -15.93
CA ASP A 191 19.87 -24.42 -17.13
C ASP A 191 20.59 -23.37 -18.01
N LYS A 192 21.30 -22.44 -17.36
CA LYS A 192 22.01 -21.30 -18.01
C LYS A 192 21.10 -20.24 -18.65
N VAL A 193 19.79 -20.32 -18.44
CA VAL A 193 18.83 -19.31 -18.90
C VAL A 193 18.40 -18.45 -17.70
N ALA A 194 18.43 -17.12 -17.88
CA ALA A 194 17.99 -16.18 -16.86
C ALA A 194 16.47 -15.94 -16.97
N TYR A 195 15.75 -16.14 -15.89
CA TYR A 195 14.31 -15.91 -15.78
C TYR A 195 14.01 -14.73 -14.87
N SER A 196 12.98 -13.97 -15.22
CA SER A 196 12.43 -12.93 -14.34
C SER A 196 11.88 -13.56 -13.08
N ALA A 197 12.27 -13.02 -11.93
CA ALA A 197 11.89 -13.57 -10.64
C ALA A 197 11.81 -12.48 -9.56
N PHE A 198 11.19 -12.82 -8.46
CA PHE A 198 11.14 -11.97 -7.26
C PHE A 198 11.47 -12.79 -6.02
N VAL A 199 12.08 -12.14 -5.04
CA VAL A 199 12.28 -12.72 -3.71
C VAL A 199 11.02 -12.45 -2.89
N LEU A 200 10.48 -13.50 -2.29
CA LEU A 200 9.33 -13.43 -1.39
C LEU A 200 9.78 -13.06 0.02
N HIS A 201 9.15 -12.05 0.59
CA HIS A 201 9.21 -11.67 2.01
C HIS A 201 7.85 -11.92 2.65
N ILE A 202 7.83 -12.35 3.90
CA ILE A 202 6.60 -12.60 4.64
C ILE A 202 6.71 -12.09 6.08
N ASN A 203 5.56 -11.93 6.73
CA ASN A 203 5.48 -11.58 8.15
C ASN A 203 6.08 -10.22 8.52
N GLY A 204 6.15 -9.28 7.58
CA GLY A 204 6.40 -7.87 7.87
C GLY A 204 5.16 -7.20 8.49
N SER A 205 5.31 -5.98 8.96
CA SER A 205 4.20 -5.14 9.43
C SER A 205 4.51 -3.68 9.20
N ASP A 206 3.59 -2.96 8.59
CA ASP A 206 3.60 -1.51 8.38
C ASP A 206 2.70 -0.77 9.39
N LEU A 207 2.11 -1.50 10.35
CA LEU A 207 1.23 -0.92 11.36
C LEU A 207 2.00 -0.03 12.31
N GLN A 208 1.53 1.21 12.48
CA GLN A 208 2.14 2.20 13.37
C GLN A 208 2.34 1.65 14.79
N GLY A 209 3.59 1.71 15.27
CA GLY A 209 3.98 1.20 16.59
C GLY A 209 4.10 -0.33 16.69
N LYS A 210 3.96 -1.03 15.55
CA LYS A 210 4.16 -2.47 15.42
C LYS A 210 4.97 -2.82 14.16
N GLU A 211 5.74 -1.87 13.68
CA GLU A 211 6.56 -2.04 12.48
C GLU A 211 7.55 -3.19 12.66
N LYS A 212 7.61 -4.05 11.67
CA LYS A 212 8.46 -5.22 11.70
C LYS A 212 8.96 -5.56 10.30
N MET A 213 10.25 -5.84 10.19
CA MET A 213 10.83 -6.41 8.97
C MET A 213 10.38 -7.86 8.82
N GLY A 214 9.92 -8.21 7.64
CA GLY A 214 9.63 -9.58 7.24
C GLY A 214 10.90 -10.40 7.03
N GLU A 215 10.72 -11.69 6.84
CA GLU A 215 11.78 -12.64 6.52
C GLU A 215 11.76 -13.02 5.03
N GLU A 216 12.95 -13.22 4.46
CA GLU A 216 13.08 -13.77 3.11
C GLU A 216 12.81 -15.27 3.13
N VAL A 217 11.95 -15.74 2.23
CA VAL A 217 11.57 -17.15 2.12
C VAL A 217 12.27 -17.83 0.95
N GLY A 218 12.35 -17.15 -0.19
CA GLY A 218 12.98 -17.70 -1.39
C GLY A 218 12.59 -16.94 -2.65
N ILE A 219 13.03 -17.47 -3.79
CA ILE A 219 12.82 -16.86 -5.11
C ILE A 219 11.66 -17.57 -5.81
N ILE A 220 10.68 -16.81 -6.28
CA ILE A 220 9.57 -17.28 -7.11
C ILE A 220 9.73 -16.64 -8.51
N LEU A 221 9.48 -17.40 -9.57
CA LEU A 221 9.45 -16.84 -10.92
C LEU A 221 8.29 -15.86 -11.07
N GLU A 222 8.49 -14.78 -11.80
CA GLU A 222 7.46 -13.74 -11.98
C GLU A 222 6.13 -14.32 -12.49
N GLU A 223 6.20 -15.29 -13.39
CA GLU A 223 5.02 -15.95 -13.97
C GLU A 223 4.25 -16.84 -12.98
N ASP A 224 4.92 -17.34 -11.93
CA ASP A 224 4.33 -18.22 -10.93
C ASP A 224 3.66 -17.45 -9.77
N ILE A 225 3.98 -16.15 -9.57
CA ILE A 225 3.47 -15.35 -8.44
C ILE A 225 1.94 -15.21 -8.42
N PRO A 226 1.25 -14.94 -9.55
CA PRO A 226 -0.21 -14.89 -9.55
C PRO A 226 -0.83 -16.20 -9.07
N GLN A 227 -0.31 -17.35 -9.52
CA GLN A 227 -0.80 -18.68 -9.13
C GLN A 227 -0.54 -18.99 -7.65
N PHE A 228 0.62 -18.56 -7.12
CA PHE A 228 0.92 -18.66 -5.68
C PHE A 228 -0.13 -17.91 -4.85
N LEU A 229 -0.47 -16.68 -5.20
CA LEU A 229 -1.45 -15.86 -4.47
C LEU A 229 -2.87 -16.43 -4.62
N VAL A 230 -3.26 -16.84 -5.83
CA VAL A 230 -4.56 -17.50 -6.08
C VAL A 230 -4.69 -18.83 -5.32
N LYS A 231 -3.61 -19.52 -5.04
CA LYS A 231 -3.62 -20.73 -4.19
C LYS A 231 -3.71 -20.39 -2.71
N LEU A 232 -3.12 -19.29 -2.27
CA LEU A 232 -3.15 -18.84 -0.88
C LEU A 232 -4.55 -18.38 -0.46
N GLY A 233 -5.24 -17.59 -1.29
CA GLY A 233 -6.56 -17.05 -0.98
C GLY A 233 -7.58 -18.09 -0.51
N PRO A 234 -7.85 -19.15 -1.28
CA PRO A 234 -8.79 -20.21 -0.87
C PRO A 234 -8.39 -20.96 0.41
N ALA A 235 -7.08 -21.07 0.70
CA ALA A 235 -6.63 -21.65 1.96
C ALA A 235 -7.08 -20.81 3.17
N VAL A 236 -7.04 -19.48 3.04
CA VAL A 236 -7.55 -18.55 4.04
C VAL A 236 -9.08 -18.63 4.13
N GLU A 237 -9.78 -18.56 2.97
CA GLU A 237 -11.24 -18.56 2.91
C GLU A 237 -11.87 -19.83 3.47
N SER A 238 -11.19 -20.99 3.35
CA SER A 238 -11.69 -22.28 3.83
C SER A 238 -11.95 -22.30 5.33
N GLU A 239 -11.34 -21.38 6.09
CA GLU A 239 -11.48 -21.30 7.54
C GLU A 239 -12.37 -20.12 7.98
N GLU A 240 -12.96 -19.38 7.06
CA GLU A 240 -13.78 -18.18 7.32
C GLU A 240 -13.04 -17.10 8.13
N LEU A 241 -11.72 -16.99 7.94
CA LEU A 241 -10.84 -16.00 8.57
C LEU A 241 -10.42 -14.95 7.54
N ASP A 242 -10.01 -13.77 8.03
CA ASP A 242 -9.16 -12.88 7.24
C ASP A 242 -7.70 -13.37 7.22
N PHE A 243 -6.90 -12.83 6.30
CA PHE A 243 -5.51 -13.26 6.12
C PHE A 243 -4.69 -13.10 7.40
N SER A 244 -4.80 -11.99 8.11
CA SER A 244 -4.00 -11.74 9.33
C SER A 244 -4.33 -12.74 10.43
N GLN A 245 -5.62 -13.07 10.61
CA GLN A 245 -6.07 -14.10 11.57
C GLN A 245 -5.58 -15.49 11.16
N TRP A 246 -5.69 -15.81 9.87
CA TRP A 246 -5.22 -17.08 9.34
C TRP A 246 -3.71 -17.24 9.51
N ASN A 247 -2.94 -16.19 9.18
CA ASN A 247 -1.48 -16.20 9.30
C ASN A 247 -1.01 -16.38 10.76
N LEU A 248 -1.72 -15.76 11.72
CA LEU A 248 -1.45 -15.97 13.14
C LEU A 248 -1.71 -17.41 13.58
N LYS A 249 -2.73 -18.05 13.02
CA LYS A 249 -3.07 -19.45 13.30
C LYS A 249 -2.14 -20.44 12.62
N HIS A 250 -1.63 -20.09 11.44
CA HIS A 250 -0.77 -20.91 10.59
C HIS A 250 0.57 -20.21 10.28
N PRO A 251 1.47 -20.05 11.25
CA PRO A 251 2.69 -19.23 11.08
C PRO A 251 3.63 -19.74 9.98
N GLU A 252 3.55 -21.02 9.62
CA GLU A 252 4.31 -21.63 8.51
C GLU A 252 3.46 -21.79 7.24
N GLY A 253 2.18 -21.44 7.26
CA GLY A 253 1.23 -21.73 6.18
C GLY A 253 1.62 -21.11 4.85
N ILE A 254 2.08 -19.85 4.86
CA ILE A 254 2.57 -19.16 3.65
C ILE A 254 3.78 -19.92 3.08
N LYS A 255 4.74 -20.31 3.93
CA LYS A 255 5.95 -21.03 3.51
C LYS A 255 5.61 -22.39 2.93
N GLU A 256 4.64 -23.09 3.52
CA GLU A 256 4.22 -24.41 3.03
C GLU A 256 3.64 -24.32 1.62
N ILE A 257 2.79 -23.33 1.36
CA ILE A 257 2.24 -23.09 0.02
C ILE A 257 3.34 -22.61 -0.94
N ALA A 258 4.21 -21.71 -0.50
CA ALA A 258 5.29 -21.15 -1.32
C ALA A 258 6.32 -22.20 -1.77
N LYS A 259 6.51 -23.30 -1.02
CA LYS A 259 7.47 -24.38 -1.38
C LYS A 259 7.30 -24.95 -2.78
N GLU A 260 6.08 -24.95 -3.31
CA GLU A 260 5.81 -25.45 -4.67
C GLU A 260 6.30 -24.50 -5.75
N TYR A 261 6.46 -23.23 -5.43
CA TYR A 261 6.81 -22.14 -6.35
C TYR A 261 8.26 -21.66 -6.20
N ILE A 262 8.90 -21.92 -5.05
CA ILE A 262 10.30 -21.58 -4.80
C ILE A 262 11.22 -22.42 -5.69
N LYS A 263 12.17 -21.73 -6.35
CA LYS A 263 13.12 -22.35 -7.29
C LYS A 263 14.56 -22.34 -6.75
#